data_93d6492bccef7eabebe3561009e0004a
#
_entry.id   93d6492bccef7eabebe3561009e0004a
#
_cell.length_a   1.000
_cell.length_b   1.000
_cell.length_c   1.000
_cell.angle_alpha   90.00
_cell.angle_beta   90.00
_cell.angle_gamma   90.00
#
_symmetry.space_group_name_H-M   'P 1'
#
loop_
_entity.id
_entity.type
_entity.pdbx_description
1 polymer ?
#
loop_
_entity_poly.entity_id
_entity_poly.type
_entity_poly.pdbx_seq_one_letter_code
_entity_poly.pdbx_strand_id
1 'polypeptide(L)'
;PRLMLSQQLCDDFTEHCRNRKNFNKNQIQIVNVHSGKGSKFFTTTKPRDIKDVVRFNLLNDRHTVLFTTYHSLHRIVDCNMRVHNVYYDESHNSTAKSFYTSVEAMAKRTHRCYYFTATPKHSYRHDRGMNNDDVYGKIICDIPAPELVEKGCILPPTVVPYDKAHD
;
A
#
# COMPACT_ATOMS: atom_id res chain seq x y z
N PRO A 1 -2.52 -11.46 -10.79
CA PRO A 1 -3.56 -10.84 -9.92
C PRO A 1 -3.08 -9.52 -9.26
N ARG A 2 -1.88 -9.48 -8.66
CA ARG A 2 -1.38 -8.32 -7.91
C ARG A 2 -1.08 -7.08 -8.75
N LEU A 3 -0.66 -7.27 -10.00
CA LEU A 3 -0.42 -6.16 -10.94
C LEU A 3 -1.74 -5.51 -11.39
N MET A 4 -2.79 -6.30 -11.55
CA MET A 4 -4.14 -5.78 -11.86
C MET A 4 -4.66 -4.91 -10.73
N LEU A 5 -4.48 -5.34 -9.47
CA LEU A 5 -4.87 -4.53 -8.30
C LEU A 5 -4.12 -3.20 -8.23
N SER A 6 -2.81 -3.21 -8.51
CA SER A 6 -2.03 -1.97 -8.56
C SER A 6 -2.53 -1.02 -9.66
N GLN A 7 -2.89 -1.55 -10.82
CA GLN A 7 -3.45 -0.76 -11.91
C GLN A 7 -4.82 -0.20 -11.55
N GLN A 8 -5.69 -1.02 -10.94
CA GLN A 8 -7.00 -0.59 -10.46
C GLN A 8 -6.89 0.54 -9.44
N LEU A 9 -6.01 0.40 -8.46
CA LEU A 9 -5.75 1.47 -7.47
C LEU A 9 -5.32 2.78 -8.11
N CYS A 10 -4.47 2.73 -9.15
CA CYS A 10 -4.08 3.93 -9.90
C CYS A 10 -5.28 4.58 -10.60
N ASP A 11 -6.14 3.77 -11.19
CA ASP A 11 -7.31 4.22 -11.91
C ASP A 11 -8.34 4.84 -10.96
N ASP A 12 -8.65 4.16 -9.87
CA ASP A 12 -9.58 4.61 -8.82
C ASP A 12 -9.08 5.92 -8.18
N PHE A 13 -7.77 5.98 -7.86
CA PHE A 13 -7.16 7.21 -7.34
C PHE A 13 -7.30 8.37 -8.33
N THR A 14 -7.02 8.12 -9.62
CA THR A 14 -7.11 9.14 -10.67
C THR A 14 -8.54 9.63 -10.83
N GLU A 15 -9.52 8.73 -10.83
CA GLU A 15 -10.93 9.06 -10.92
C GLU A 15 -11.39 9.86 -9.70
N HIS A 16 -11.03 9.41 -8.50
CA HIS A 16 -11.35 10.11 -7.26
C HIS A 16 -10.77 11.53 -7.25
N CYS A 17 -9.53 11.69 -7.70
CA CYS A 17 -8.91 13.02 -7.82
C CYS A 17 -9.64 13.92 -8.80
N ARG A 18 -10.04 13.41 -9.98
CA ARG A 18 -10.76 14.17 -11.00
C ARG A 18 -12.11 14.71 -10.52
N ASN A 19 -12.76 13.98 -9.63
CA ASN A 19 -14.06 14.35 -9.07
C ASN A 19 -13.96 15.43 -7.97
N ARG A 20 -12.74 15.85 -7.59
CA ARG A 20 -12.53 16.94 -6.65
C ARG A 20 -12.51 18.30 -7.33
N LYS A 21 -13.33 19.27 -6.84
CA LYS A 21 -13.49 20.61 -7.42
C LYS A 21 -12.19 21.40 -7.60
N ASN A 22 -11.18 21.16 -6.75
CA ASN A 22 -9.91 21.89 -6.74
C ASN A 22 -8.74 21.03 -7.26
N PHE A 23 -9.00 19.92 -7.92
CA PHE A 23 -7.95 19.06 -8.41
C PHE A 23 -7.33 19.61 -9.70
N ASN A 24 -6.02 19.87 -9.65
CA ASN A 24 -5.24 20.20 -10.84
C ASN A 24 -4.36 19.00 -11.23
N LYS A 25 -4.74 18.34 -12.32
CA LYS A 25 -4.00 17.16 -12.83
C LYS A 25 -2.52 17.43 -13.14
N ASN A 26 -2.16 18.69 -13.37
CA ASN A 26 -0.77 19.07 -13.65
C ASN A 26 0.10 19.13 -12.38
N GLN A 27 -0.51 19.12 -11.19
CA GLN A 27 0.20 19.14 -9.91
C GLN A 27 0.55 17.75 -9.39
N ILE A 28 0.03 16.68 -9.99
CA ILE A 28 0.29 15.31 -9.55
C ILE A 28 0.78 14.47 -10.72
N GLN A 29 1.86 13.74 -10.49
CA GLN A 29 2.32 12.68 -11.38
C GLN A 29 2.23 11.33 -10.70
N ILE A 30 1.58 10.38 -11.36
CA ILE A 30 1.48 8.99 -10.94
C ILE A 30 2.63 8.21 -11.58
N VAL A 31 3.31 7.41 -10.76
CA VAL A 31 4.39 6.52 -11.16
C VAL A 31 4.11 5.12 -10.64
N ASN A 32 4.12 4.14 -11.51
CA ASN A 32 4.02 2.73 -11.15
C ASN A 32 5.41 2.11 -10.98
N VAL A 33 5.64 1.50 -9.83
CA VAL A 33 6.91 0.81 -9.54
C VAL A 33 6.68 -0.70 -9.54
N HIS A 34 6.70 -1.29 -10.74
CA HIS A 34 6.59 -2.74 -10.95
C HIS A 34 7.13 -3.14 -12.32
N SER A 35 7.34 -4.43 -12.55
CA SER A 35 7.89 -4.98 -13.80
C SER A 35 6.84 -5.26 -14.90
N GLY A 36 5.56 -5.00 -14.64
CA GLY A 36 4.49 -5.22 -15.62
C GLY A 36 4.56 -4.25 -16.80
N LYS A 37 4.07 -4.71 -17.95
CA LYS A 37 3.93 -3.90 -19.18
C LYS A 37 2.47 -3.48 -19.38
N GLY A 38 2.25 -2.45 -20.20
CA GLY A 38 0.89 -2.05 -20.63
C GLY A 38 0.17 -1.06 -19.71
N SER A 39 0.88 -0.40 -18.81
CA SER A 39 0.31 0.68 -18.00
C SER A 39 0.21 1.99 -18.83
N LYS A 40 -0.88 2.73 -18.64
CA LYS A 40 -1.04 4.10 -19.17
C LYS A 40 -0.25 5.14 -18.34
N PHE A 41 0.31 4.75 -17.20
CA PHE A 41 1.14 5.58 -16.35
C PHE A 41 2.62 5.28 -16.58
N PHE A 42 3.48 6.23 -16.26
CA PHE A 42 4.92 5.99 -16.26
C PHE A 42 5.26 4.84 -15.33
N THR A 43 5.93 3.82 -15.85
CA THR A 43 6.23 2.58 -15.13
C THR A 43 7.72 2.29 -15.20
N THR A 44 8.33 2.05 -14.05
CA THR A 44 9.76 1.70 -13.96
C THR A 44 10.03 0.83 -12.74
N THR A 45 11.11 0.06 -12.83
CA THR A 45 11.69 -0.68 -11.68
C THR A 45 13.08 -0.17 -11.32
N LYS A 46 13.58 0.84 -12.05
CA LYS A 46 14.93 1.36 -11.85
C LYS A 46 14.91 2.47 -10.78
N PRO A 47 15.63 2.33 -9.66
CA PRO A 47 15.68 3.35 -8.62
C PRO A 47 16.12 4.72 -9.13
N ARG A 48 17.02 4.76 -10.13
CA ARG A 48 17.45 6.01 -10.75
C ARG A 48 16.29 6.76 -11.40
N ASP A 49 15.50 6.07 -12.24
CA ASP A 49 14.38 6.69 -12.94
C ASP A 49 13.33 7.22 -11.94
N ILE A 50 13.05 6.46 -10.86
CA ILE A 50 12.14 6.89 -9.80
C ILE A 50 12.65 8.19 -9.18
N LYS A 51 13.93 8.22 -8.83
CA LYS A 51 14.58 9.37 -8.20
C LYS A 51 14.57 10.60 -9.11
N ASP A 52 14.86 10.42 -10.39
CA ASP A 52 14.90 11.49 -11.37
C ASP A 52 13.50 12.10 -11.58
N VAL A 53 12.45 11.29 -11.66
CA VAL A 53 11.06 11.77 -11.78
C VAL A 53 10.63 12.52 -10.52
N VAL A 54 10.91 11.98 -9.32
CA VAL A 54 10.57 12.64 -8.07
C VAL A 54 11.28 13.99 -7.96
N ARG A 55 12.57 14.03 -8.31
CA ARG A 55 13.35 15.28 -8.29
C ARG A 55 12.82 16.30 -9.29
N PHE A 56 12.51 15.86 -10.52
CA PHE A 56 11.94 16.74 -11.54
C PHE A 56 10.61 17.34 -11.07
N ASN A 57 9.72 16.53 -10.51
CA ASN A 57 8.45 17.02 -10.00
C ASN A 57 8.62 18.01 -8.85
N LEU A 58 9.52 17.71 -7.93
CA LEU A 58 9.80 18.62 -6.80
C LEU A 58 10.28 19.99 -7.26
N LEU A 59 11.15 20.03 -8.29
CA LEU A 59 11.64 21.28 -8.87
C LEU A 59 10.57 22.07 -9.64
N ASN A 60 9.45 21.43 -10.00
CA ASN A 60 8.33 22.03 -10.73
C ASN A 60 7.07 22.15 -9.87
N ASP A 61 7.19 22.16 -8.53
CA ASP A 61 6.07 22.24 -7.58
C ASP A 61 4.97 21.18 -7.84
N ARG A 62 5.40 19.97 -8.22
CA ARG A 62 4.49 18.84 -8.48
C ARG A 62 4.67 17.75 -7.44
N HIS A 63 3.58 17.13 -7.07
CA HIS A 63 3.57 15.96 -6.22
C HIS A 63 3.77 14.67 -7.03
N THR A 64 4.51 13.74 -6.48
CA THR A 64 4.64 12.39 -7.05
C THR A 64 3.89 11.40 -6.18
N VAL A 65 3.05 10.59 -6.79
CA VAL A 65 2.36 9.48 -6.15
C VAL A 65 2.91 8.18 -6.73
N LEU A 66 3.56 7.38 -5.87
CA LEU A 66 4.16 6.11 -6.26
C LEU A 66 3.21 4.97 -5.90
N PHE A 67 2.81 4.19 -6.88
CA PHE A 67 2.12 2.92 -6.65
C PHE A 67 3.12 1.78 -6.79
N THR A 68 3.14 0.89 -5.81
CA THR A 68 4.07 -0.24 -5.82
C THR A 68 3.44 -1.50 -5.22
N THR A 69 3.98 -2.64 -5.57
CA THR A 69 3.68 -3.91 -4.89
C THR A 69 4.67 -4.14 -3.75
N TYR A 70 4.33 -4.99 -2.78
CA TYR A 70 5.27 -5.39 -1.72
C TYR A 70 6.58 -5.96 -2.29
N HIS A 71 6.52 -6.68 -3.42
CA HIS A 71 7.71 -7.22 -4.11
C HIS A 71 8.64 -6.14 -4.67
N SER A 72 8.09 -4.99 -5.06
CA SER A 72 8.85 -3.90 -5.67
C SER A 72 9.20 -2.77 -4.68
N LEU A 73 8.72 -2.83 -3.44
CA LEU A 73 8.94 -1.80 -2.43
C LEU A 73 10.43 -1.52 -2.17
N HIS A 74 11.28 -2.55 -2.21
CA HIS A 74 12.72 -2.40 -2.07
C HIS A 74 13.33 -1.41 -3.07
N ARG A 75 12.75 -1.28 -4.28
CA ARG A 75 13.19 -0.31 -5.30
C ARG A 75 13.06 1.13 -4.83
N ILE A 76 12.00 1.42 -4.07
CA ILE A 76 11.79 2.74 -3.45
C ILE A 76 12.76 2.93 -2.28
N VAL A 77 13.01 1.89 -1.50
CA VAL A 77 14.03 1.91 -0.43
C VAL A 77 15.41 2.23 -1.01
N ASP A 78 15.78 1.61 -2.13
CA ASP A 78 17.07 1.81 -2.82
C ASP A 78 17.24 3.22 -3.37
N CYS A 79 16.15 3.96 -3.61
CA CYS A 79 16.22 5.37 -4.01
C CYS A 79 16.81 6.27 -2.91
N ASN A 80 16.82 5.83 -1.66
CA ASN A 80 17.31 6.60 -0.51
C ASN A 80 16.71 8.02 -0.42
N MET A 81 15.44 8.16 -0.73
CA MET A 81 14.71 9.42 -0.67
C MET A 81 13.74 9.44 0.50
N ARG A 82 13.37 10.64 0.96
CA ARG A 82 12.30 10.82 1.95
C ARG A 82 10.94 10.70 1.27
N VAL A 83 10.05 9.97 1.91
CA VAL A 83 8.64 9.84 1.51
C VAL A 83 7.79 10.49 2.60
N HIS A 84 6.80 11.29 2.21
CA HIS A 84 5.97 11.97 3.20
C HIS A 84 4.97 11.03 3.84
N ASN A 85 4.17 10.35 3.03
CA ASN A 85 3.19 9.37 3.49
C ASN A 85 3.33 8.05 2.74
N VAL A 86 3.15 6.95 3.45
CA VAL A 86 3.00 5.61 2.85
C VAL A 86 1.72 4.98 3.37
N TYR A 87 0.95 4.40 2.46
CA TYR A 87 -0.28 3.69 2.74
C TYR A 87 -0.09 2.23 2.32
N TYR A 88 -0.19 1.33 3.28
CA TYR A 88 -0.06 -0.11 3.08
C TYR A 88 -1.45 -0.74 3.09
N ASP A 89 -1.93 -1.15 1.92
CA ASP A 89 -3.14 -1.95 1.81
C ASP A 89 -2.83 -3.43 2.03
N GLU A 90 -3.80 -4.18 2.58
CA GLU A 90 -3.61 -5.58 2.97
C GLU A 90 -2.30 -5.78 3.77
N SER A 91 -2.11 -4.93 4.77
CA SER A 91 -0.82 -4.77 5.46
C SER A 91 -0.39 -6.01 6.25
N HIS A 92 -1.26 -6.99 6.48
CA HIS A 92 -0.87 -8.30 7.02
C HIS A 92 0.18 -9.02 6.14
N ASN A 93 0.26 -8.68 4.84
CA ASN A 93 1.30 -9.22 3.94
C ASN A 93 2.70 -8.67 4.25
N SER A 94 2.79 -7.49 4.85
CA SER A 94 4.06 -6.84 5.19
C SER A 94 4.89 -7.62 6.22
N THR A 95 4.25 -8.50 7.00
CA THR A 95 4.91 -9.33 8.02
C THR A 95 5.71 -10.50 7.43
N ALA A 96 5.53 -10.80 6.13
CA ALA A 96 6.30 -11.84 5.47
C ALA A 96 7.80 -11.48 5.43
N LYS A 97 8.68 -12.47 5.69
CA LYS A 97 10.14 -12.28 5.75
C LYS A 97 10.70 -11.53 4.53
N SER A 98 10.18 -11.81 3.34
CA SER A 98 10.62 -11.19 2.08
C SER A 98 10.24 -9.71 1.95
N PHE A 99 9.27 -9.21 2.71
CA PHE A 99 8.76 -7.85 2.60
C PHE A 99 9.10 -6.99 3.81
N TYR A 100 9.18 -7.61 4.99
CA TYR A 100 9.33 -6.93 6.27
C TYR A 100 10.53 -5.97 6.30
N THR A 101 11.69 -6.39 5.81
CA THR A 101 12.91 -5.56 5.78
C THR A 101 12.68 -4.23 5.02
N SER A 102 11.97 -4.28 3.90
CA SER A 102 11.65 -3.07 3.13
C SER A 102 10.62 -2.19 3.84
N VAL A 103 9.63 -2.79 4.50
CA VAL A 103 8.62 -2.07 5.29
C VAL A 103 9.27 -1.38 6.49
N GLU A 104 10.12 -2.07 7.23
CA GLU A 104 10.88 -1.51 8.35
C GLU A 104 11.80 -0.36 7.89
N ALA A 105 12.51 -0.53 6.77
CA ALA A 105 13.34 0.52 6.20
C ALA A 105 12.53 1.76 5.79
N MET A 106 11.32 1.57 5.25
CA MET A 106 10.41 2.66 4.92
C MET A 106 9.88 3.35 6.17
N ALA A 107 9.51 2.61 7.22
CA ALA A 107 9.03 3.18 8.48
C ALA A 107 10.04 4.16 9.09
N LYS A 108 11.33 3.87 9.01
CA LYS A 108 12.42 4.73 9.50
C LYS A 108 12.63 6.01 8.70
N ARG A 109 12.14 6.10 7.46
CA ARG A 109 12.39 7.21 6.51
C ARG A 109 11.16 8.03 6.19
N THR A 110 9.99 7.50 6.48
CA THR A 110 8.71 8.11 6.14
C THR A 110 8.22 8.95 7.29
N HIS A 111 7.64 10.10 6.97
CA HIS A 111 7.04 10.94 8.01
C HIS A 111 5.82 10.27 8.65
N ARG A 112 4.97 9.61 7.84
CA ARG A 112 3.81 8.86 8.32
C ARG A 112 3.60 7.58 7.51
N CYS A 113 3.42 6.46 8.21
CA CYS A 113 3.01 5.19 7.64
C CYS A 113 1.61 4.83 8.14
N TYR A 114 0.75 4.37 7.25
CA TYR A 114 -0.60 3.93 7.55
C TYR A 114 -0.77 2.49 7.07
N TYR A 115 -1.27 1.63 7.95
CA TYR A 115 -1.40 0.20 7.71
C TYR A 115 -2.87 -0.20 7.80
N PHE A 116 -3.43 -0.69 6.70
CA PHE A 116 -4.82 -1.10 6.59
C PHE A 116 -4.90 -2.61 6.41
N THR A 117 -5.70 -3.26 7.23
CA THR A 117 -5.96 -4.70 7.13
C THR A 117 -7.20 -5.08 7.91
N ALA A 118 -7.95 -6.06 7.40
CA ALA A 118 -9.04 -6.71 8.14
C ALA A 118 -8.53 -7.84 9.05
N THR A 119 -7.31 -8.32 8.83
CA THR A 119 -6.75 -9.51 9.52
C THR A 119 -5.33 -9.24 9.99
N PRO A 120 -5.14 -8.46 11.07
CA PRO A 120 -3.80 -8.18 11.58
C PRO A 120 -3.06 -9.47 11.97
N LYS A 121 -1.80 -9.57 11.58
CA LYS A 121 -0.91 -10.69 11.93
C LYS A 121 0.04 -10.29 13.03
N HIS A 122 -0.15 -10.87 14.19
CA HIS A 122 0.75 -10.69 15.33
C HIS A 122 1.82 -11.79 15.38
N SER A 123 2.98 -11.47 15.93
CA SER A 123 4.05 -12.42 16.21
C SER A 123 4.22 -12.54 17.72
N TYR A 124 4.37 -13.78 18.20
CA TYR A 124 4.64 -14.04 19.61
C TYR A 124 5.94 -13.40 20.10
N ARG A 125 6.94 -13.31 19.22
CA ARG A 125 8.25 -12.71 19.52
C ARG A 125 8.33 -11.21 19.24
N HIS A 126 7.25 -10.58 18.79
CA HIS A 126 7.20 -9.17 18.39
C HIS A 126 8.26 -8.74 17.35
N ASP A 127 8.91 -9.70 16.68
CA ASP A 127 9.99 -9.43 15.74
C ASP A 127 9.49 -8.90 14.39
N ARG A 128 8.46 -9.56 13.79
CA ARG A 128 7.88 -9.22 12.48
C ARG A 128 6.36 -9.12 12.50
N GLY A 129 5.75 -9.18 13.67
CA GLY A 129 4.30 -9.07 13.80
C GLY A 129 3.83 -7.62 13.73
N MET A 130 2.56 -7.42 13.39
CA MET A 130 1.93 -6.09 13.42
C MET A 130 1.73 -5.55 14.85
N ASN A 131 2.08 -6.33 15.85
CA ASN A 131 2.24 -5.92 17.25
C ASN A 131 3.65 -5.40 17.59
N ASN A 132 4.49 -5.14 16.58
CA ASN A 132 5.73 -4.39 16.74
C ASN A 132 5.44 -2.89 16.53
N ASP A 133 5.27 -2.16 17.63
CA ASP A 133 4.90 -0.75 17.62
C ASP A 133 5.97 0.16 16.98
N ASP A 134 7.24 -0.26 16.97
CA ASP A 134 8.33 0.52 16.35
C ASP A 134 8.16 0.62 14.81
N VAL A 135 7.48 -0.34 14.20
CA VAL A 135 7.25 -0.39 12.75
C VAL A 135 5.81 0.00 12.41
N TYR A 136 4.84 -0.58 13.13
CA TYR A 136 3.43 -0.45 12.77
C TYR A 136 2.70 0.63 13.56
N GLY A 137 3.27 1.08 14.67
CA GLY A 137 2.61 2.01 15.55
C GLY A 137 1.41 1.39 16.29
N LYS A 138 0.62 2.25 16.91
CA LYS A 138 -0.58 1.82 17.64
C LYS A 138 -1.78 1.74 16.72
N ILE A 139 -2.73 0.87 17.04
CA ILE A 139 -4.03 0.80 16.39
C ILE A 139 -4.76 2.11 16.64
N ILE A 140 -5.12 2.81 15.58
CA ILE A 140 -5.84 4.09 15.63
C ILE A 140 -7.34 3.96 15.32
N CYS A 141 -7.72 2.87 14.66
CA CYS A 141 -9.10 2.56 14.33
C CYS A 141 -9.27 1.05 14.23
N ASP A 142 -10.24 0.51 14.93
CA ASP A 142 -10.66 -0.89 14.85
C ASP A 142 -12.19 -0.92 14.79
N ILE A 143 -12.71 -1.47 13.68
CA ILE A 143 -14.15 -1.59 13.45
C ILE A 143 -14.48 -3.08 13.39
N PRO A 144 -15.14 -3.64 14.43
CA PRO A 144 -15.48 -5.05 14.45
C PRO A 144 -16.43 -5.46 13.33
N ALA A 145 -16.26 -6.66 12.76
CA ALA A 145 -17.10 -7.16 11.69
C ALA A 145 -18.63 -7.13 12.03
N PRO A 146 -19.08 -7.45 13.26
CA PRO A 146 -20.48 -7.31 13.63
C PRO A 146 -21.05 -5.89 13.44
N GLU A 147 -20.27 -4.87 13.77
CA GLU A 147 -20.67 -3.47 13.57
C GLU A 147 -20.82 -3.13 12.07
N LEU A 148 -19.94 -3.65 11.23
CA LEU A 148 -20.03 -3.47 9.77
C LEU A 148 -21.24 -4.19 9.17
N VAL A 149 -21.61 -5.36 9.69
CA VAL A 149 -22.83 -6.08 9.32
C VAL A 149 -24.07 -5.29 9.72
N GLU A 150 -24.12 -4.80 10.96
CA GLU A 150 -25.24 -4.02 11.49
C GLU A 150 -25.47 -2.73 10.68
N LYS A 151 -24.39 -2.08 10.26
CA LYS A 151 -24.41 -0.88 9.40
C LYS A 151 -24.68 -1.19 7.92
N GLY A 152 -24.82 -2.46 7.53
CA GLY A 152 -25.03 -2.87 6.15
C GLY A 152 -23.83 -2.66 5.23
N CYS A 153 -22.63 -2.46 5.79
CA CYS A 153 -21.39 -2.29 5.01
C CYS A 153 -20.86 -3.61 4.44
N ILE A 154 -21.12 -4.72 5.14
CA ILE A 154 -20.78 -6.08 4.69
C ILE A 154 -21.95 -7.02 4.97
N LEU A 155 -22.03 -8.12 4.23
CA LEU A 155 -23.02 -9.17 4.47
C LEU A 155 -22.60 -10.03 5.68
N PRO A 156 -23.58 -10.56 6.45
CA PRO A 156 -23.27 -11.51 7.51
C PRO A 156 -22.62 -12.77 6.91
N PRO A 157 -21.61 -13.34 7.57
CA PRO A 157 -20.97 -14.55 7.10
C PRO A 157 -21.95 -15.73 7.16
N THR A 158 -22.04 -16.48 6.07
CA THR A 158 -22.78 -17.75 6.03
C THR A 158 -21.80 -18.89 6.22
N VAL A 159 -21.98 -19.66 7.30
CA VAL A 159 -21.17 -20.85 7.55
C VAL A 159 -21.83 -22.03 6.84
N VAL A 160 -21.17 -22.55 5.81
CA VAL A 160 -21.57 -23.79 5.15
C VAL A 160 -20.69 -24.90 5.73
N PRO A 161 -21.27 -25.86 6.51
CA PRO A 161 -20.51 -27.01 6.98
C PRO A 161 -20.05 -27.84 5.79
N TYR A 162 -18.75 -28.09 5.71
CA TYR A 162 -18.18 -28.97 4.70
C TYR A 162 -17.91 -30.33 5.32
N ASP A 163 -18.75 -31.31 4.98
CA ASP A 163 -18.49 -32.72 5.30
C ASP A 163 -17.35 -33.19 4.39
N LYS A 164 -16.17 -33.43 4.94
CA LYS A 164 -15.16 -34.22 4.26
C LYS A 164 -15.71 -35.65 4.14
N ALA A 165 -16.17 -36.02 2.94
CA ALA A 165 -16.29 -37.42 2.61
C ALA A 165 -14.91 -38.03 2.76
N HIS A 166 -14.78 -38.99 3.65
CA HIS A 166 -13.58 -39.80 3.76
C HIS A 166 -13.58 -40.71 2.53
N ASP A 167 -12.71 -40.44 1.55
CA ASP A 167 -12.23 -41.39 0.58
C ASP A 167 -11.14 -42.27 1.21
#